data_57fc666aa7742fe01c9f229df015d355
#
_entry.id   57fc666aa7742fe01c9f229df015d355
#
_cell.length_a   1.000
_cell.length_b   1.000
_cell.length_c   1.000
_cell.angle_alpha   90.00
_cell.angle_beta   90.00
_cell.angle_gamma   90.00
#
_symmetry.space_group_name_H-M   'P 1'
#
loop_
_entity.id
_entity.type
_entity.pdbx_description
1 polymer ?
#
loop_
_entity_poly.entity_id
_entity_poly.type
_entity_poly.pdbx_seq_one_letter_code
_entity_poly.pdbx_strand_id
1 'polypeptide(L)'
;PCLIVEGENAHLGARALYEGIVVTWHGGTGSWKNQDWSQLKRFPKAIIWPDNDEAGFEVAKSIKGELQSHSIDTVIIEPPEHFQPKDDLMDAFEREEPINVIELADARAMDRGKRVVYSHYGDFKDKEYPQMVWMIENLMARGHLSMIHGSPGHGKSLLTQILALCLAAGYDFGHYHIPRPQKVL
;
A
#
# COMPACT_ATOMS: atom_id res chain seq x y z
N PRO A 1 -0.21 12.90 3.31
CA PRO A 1 -1.46 12.80 2.55
C PRO A 1 -2.36 14.01 2.78
N CYS A 2 -3.35 14.21 1.89
CA CYS A 2 -4.46 15.12 2.14
C CYS A 2 -5.76 14.33 2.28
N LEU A 3 -6.70 14.85 3.08
CA LEU A 3 -8.03 14.28 3.28
C LEU A 3 -9.05 15.09 2.50
N ILE A 4 -9.91 14.42 1.73
CA ILE A 4 -10.96 15.02 0.92
C ILE A 4 -12.30 14.60 1.52
N VAL A 5 -13.15 15.56 1.81
CA VAL A 5 -14.49 15.37 2.39
C VAL A 5 -15.53 16.20 1.63
N GLU A 6 -16.78 15.79 1.68
CA GLU A 6 -17.88 16.54 1.08
C GLU A 6 -18.47 17.57 2.05
N GLY A 7 -18.52 18.83 1.61
CA GLY A 7 -19.21 19.90 2.33
C GLY A 7 -18.45 20.51 3.51
N GLU A 8 -19.04 21.61 4.01
CA GLU A 8 -18.40 22.44 5.03
C GLU A 8 -18.44 21.82 6.42
N ASN A 9 -19.53 21.13 6.77
CA ASN A 9 -19.66 20.48 8.07
C ASN A 9 -18.67 19.34 8.24
N ALA A 10 -18.61 18.43 7.26
CA ALA A 10 -17.63 17.34 7.25
C ALA A 10 -16.19 17.89 7.27
N HIS A 11 -15.93 19.04 6.62
CA HIS A 11 -14.63 19.70 6.67
C HIS A 11 -14.26 20.15 8.09
N LEU A 12 -15.19 20.73 8.85
CA LEU A 12 -14.93 21.14 10.24
C LEU A 12 -14.62 19.95 11.14
N GLY A 13 -15.43 18.89 11.06
CA GLY A 13 -15.18 17.65 11.80
C GLY A 13 -13.86 16.99 11.40
N ALA A 14 -13.57 16.92 10.10
CA ALA A 14 -12.32 16.39 9.60
C ALA A 14 -11.10 17.14 10.11
N ARG A 15 -11.16 18.48 10.20
CA ARG A 15 -10.06 19.28 10.74
C ARG A 15 -9.84 19.10 12.24
N ALA A 16 -10.85 18.69 12.96
CA ALA A 16 -10.73 18.37 14.39
C ALA A 16 -10.11 16.97 14.61
N LEU A 17 -10.37 16.03 13.70
CA LEU A 17 -9.96 14.62 13.82
C LEU A 17 -8.68 14.27 13.03
N TYR A 18 -8.22 15.15 12.13
CA TYR A 18 -7.09 14.89 11.24
C TYR A 18 -6.10 16.06 11.24
N GLU A 19 -4.84 15.80 11.59
CA GLU A 19 -3.78 16.83 11.68
C GLU A 19 -3.23 17.29 10.32
N GLY A 20 -3.62 16.66 9.22
CA GLY A 20 -3.14 16.97 7.87
C GLY A 20 -3.96 18.05 7.16
N ILE A 21 -3.72 18.19 5.87
CA ILE A 21 -4.50 19.10 5.02
C ILE A 21 -5.84 18.46 4.69
N VAL A 22 -6.92 19.18 4.99
CA VAL A 22 -8.29 18.81 4.63
C VAL A 22 -8.75 19.68 3.46
N VAL A 23 -9.33 19.06 2.45
CA VAL A 23 -9.85 19.66 1.23
C VAL A 23 -11.33 19.34 1.11
N THR A 24 -12.12 20.33 0.74
CA THR A 24 -13.55 20.17 0.44
C THR A 24 -13.93 21.03 -0.76
N TRP A 25 -15.14 20.87 -1.25
CA TRP A 25 -15.72 21.73 -2.30
C TRP A 25 -17.06 22.31 -1.87
N HIS A 26 -17.41 23.46 -2.46
CA HIS A 26 -18.66 24.16 -2.20
C HIS A 26 -19.69 23.84 -3.29
N GLY A 27 -20.99 23.93 -2.96
CA GLY A 27 -22.07 23.90 -3.93
C GLY A 27 -22.72 22.54 -4.15
N GLY A 28 -22.56 21.62 -3.19
CA GLY A 28 -23.24 20.32 -3.19
C GLY A 28 -22.59 19.26 -4.09
N THR A 29 -23.22 18.10 -4.10
CA THR A 29 -22.70 16.82 -4.64
C THR A 29 -22.19 16.88 -6.08
N GLY A 30 -22.75 17.75 -6.94
CA GLY A 30 -22.32 17.85 -8.35
C GLY A 30 -21.16 18.81 -8.61
N SER A 31 -20.81 19.65 -7.66
CA SER A 31 -19.88 20.78 -7.85
C SER A 31 -18.40 20.36 -7.81
N TRP A 32 -18.09 19.13 -7.40
CA TRP A 32 -16.73 18.58 -7.41
C TRP A 32 -16.10 18.63 -8.82
N LYS A 33 -16.92 18.60 -9.89
CA LYS A 33 -16.48 18.67 -11.29
C LYS A 33 -15.85 20.01 -11.66
N ASN A 34 -16.15 21.06 -10.91
CA ASN A 34 -15.67 22.41 -11.14
C ASN A 34 -14.34 22.69 -10.42
N GLN A 35 -13.81 21.72 -9.69
CA GLN A 35 -12.57 21.87 -8.91
C GLN A 35 -11.34 21.55 -9.76
N ASP A 36 -10.27 22.28 -9.56
CA ASP A 36 -8.97 21.96 -10.14
C ASP A 36 -8.22 20.98 -9.23
N TRP A 37 -8.47 19.69 -9.44
CA TRP A 37 -7.84 18.61 -8.69
C TRP A 37 -6.35 18.44 -8.95
N SER A 38 -5.81 19.04 -10.03
CA SER A 38 -4.39 18.97 -10.36
C SER A 38 -3.48 19.56 -9.26
N GLN A 39 -4.00 20.50 -8.48
CA GLN A 39 -3.30 21.09 -7.34
C GLN A 39 -2.94 20.09 -6.25
N LEU A 40 -3.61 18.96 -6.19
CA LEU A 40 -3.33 17.90 -5.22
C LEU A 40 -2.10 17.05 -5.58
N LYS A 41 -1.50 17.22 -6.75
CA LYS A 41 -0.23 16.53 -7.15
C LYS A 41 0.92 16.76 -6.18
N ARG A 42 0.87 17.84 -5.41
CA ARG A 42 1.87 18.14 -4.37
C ARG A 42 1.83 17.20 -3.16
N PHE A 43 0.76 16.42 -3.01
CA PHE A 43 0.62 15.48 -1.92
C PHE A 43 0.96 14.06 -2.40
N PRO A 44 1.65 13.26 -1.58
CA PRO A 44 2.04 11.90 -1.95
C PRO A 44 0.83 10.95 -2.05
N LYS A 45 -0.30 11.29 -1.41
CA LYS A 45 -1.51 10.47 -1.38
C LYS A 45 -2.72 11.34 -1.07
N ALA A 46 -3.85 11.08 -1.73
CA ALA A 46 -5.15 11.62 -1.39
C ALA A 46 -6.01 10.55 -0.72
N ILE A 47 -6.69 10.92 0.35
CA ILE A 47 -7.63 10.07 1.09
C ILE A 47 -9.01 10.69 0.91
N ILE A 48 -10.00 9.93 0.45
CA ILE A 48 -11.38 10.40 0.31
C ILE A 48 -12.22 9.74 1.39
N TRP A 49 -12.88 10.56 2.18
CA TRP A 49 -13.91 10.15 3.12
C TRP A 49 -15.27 10.52 2.54
N PRO A 50 -16.05 9.56 2.04
CA PRO A 50 -17.39 9.83 1.49
C PRO A 50 -18.40 10.04 2.59
N ASP A 51 -19.49 10.73 2.29
CA ASP A 51 -20.71 10.62 3.09
C ASP A 51 -21.18 9.17 3.09
N ASN A 52 -21.74 8.72 4.21
CA ASN A 52 -22.13 7.32 4.39
C ASN A 52 -23.46 7.00 3.70
N ASP A 53 -23.51 7.24 2.37
CA ASP A 53 -24.63 6.87 1.51
C ASP A 53 -24.15 6.51 0.09
N GLU A 54 -25.08 5.97 -0.72
CA GLU A 54 -24.76 5.53 -2.08
C GLU A 54 -24.27 6.70 -2.96
N ALA A 55 -24.86 7.88 -2.81
CA ALA A 55 -24.51 9.07 -3.58
C ALA A 55 -23.09 9.56 -3.25
N GLY A 56 -22.73 9.61 -1.97
CA GLY A 56 -21.40 9.97 -1.50
C GLY A 56 -20.33 9.00 -2.01
N PHE A 57 -20.60 7.69 -2.01
CA PHE A 57 -19.68 6.71 -2.58
C PHE A 57 -19.50 6.84 -4.10
N GLU A 58 -20.56 7.15 -4.86
CA GLU A 58 -20.45 7.38 -6.31
C GLU A 58 -19.64 8.64 -6.63
N VAL A 59 -19.83 9.71 -5.85
CA VAL A 59 -19.01 10.93 -5.95
C VAL A 59 -17.55 10.62 -5.62
N ALA A 60 -17.29 9.90 -4.54
CA ALA A 60 -15.93 9.52 -4.16
C ALA A 60 -15.23 8.69 -5.25
N LYS A 61 -15.93 7.74 -5.89
CA LYS A 61 -15.41 6.97 -7.04
C LYS A 61 -15.07 7.87 -8.22
N SER A 62 -15.93 8.85 -8.49
CA SER A 62 -15.74 9.79 -9.59
C SER A 62 -14.53 10.70 -9.35
N ILE A 63 -14.40 11.27 -8.15
CA ILE A 63 -13.25 12.08 -7.74
C ILE A 63 -11.96 11.24 -7.80
N LYS A 64 -12.01 10.00 -7.33
CA LYS A 64 -10.87 9.09 -7.43
C LYS A 64 -10.42 8.87 -8.87
N GLY A 65 -11.35 8.66 -9.81
CA GLY A 65 -11.04 8.54 -11.23
C GLY A 65 -10.31 9.78 -11.77
N GLU A 66 -10.79 10.97 -11.40
CA GLU A 66 -10.18 12.24 -11.78
C GLU A 66 -8.76 12.39 -11.20
N LEU A 67 -8.59 12.11 -9.89
CA LEU A 67 -7.27 12.16 -9.24
C LEU A 67 -6.27 11.16 -9.85
N GLN A 68 -6.74 9.98 -10.21
CA GLN A 68 -5.91 8.96 -10.89
C GLN A 68 -5.48 9.42 -12.30
N SER A 69 -6.31 10.17 -13.03
CA SER A 69 -5.93 10.76 -14.31
C SER A 69 -4.77 11.75 -14.16
N HIS A 70 -4.64 12.36 -13.00
CA HIS A 70 -3.54 13.22 -12.60
C HIS A 70 -2.35 12.47 -11.97
N SER A 71 -2.38 11.13 -11.95
CA SER A 71 -1.35 10.26 -11.32
C SER A 71 -1.22 10.46 -9.80
N ILE A 72 -2.32 10.80 -9.13
CA ILE A 72 -2.37 10.96 -7.68
C ILE A 72 -2.81 9.63 -7.07
N ASP A 73 -1.99 9.07 -6.17
CA ASP A 73 -2.39 7.88 -5.41
C ASP A 73 -3.59 8.21 -4.51
N THR A 74 -4.67 7.43 -4.64
CA THR A 74 -5.95 7.78 -4.02
C THR A 74 -6.62 6.58 -3.38
N VAL A 75 -7.01 6.75 -2.13
CA VAL A 75 -7.75 5.76 -1.33
C VAL A 75 -9.11 6.33 -0.95
N ILE A 76 -10.18 5.54 -1.11
CA ILE A 76 -11.50 5.83 -0.53
C ILE A 76 -11.60 5.04 0.76
N ILE A 77 -11.92 5.70 1.87
CA ILE A 77 -12.22 5.06 3.15
C ILE A 77 -13.65 4.55 3.13
N GLU A 78 -13.89 3.40 3.71
CA GLU A 78 -15.22 2.97 4.13
C GLU A 78 -15.44 3.45 5.55
N PRO A 79 -16.48 4.26 5.80
CA PRO A 79 -16.87 4.63 7.16
C PRO A 79 -17.06 3.38 8.04
N PRO A 80 -16.81 3.47 9.35
CA PRO A 80 -17.03 2.36 10.27
C PRO A 80 -18.45 1.80 10.19
N GLU A 81 -18.63 0.49 10.40
CA GLU A 81 -19.94 -0.19 10.26
C GLU A 81 -21.05 0.38 11.14
N HIS A 82 -20.70 1.02 12.25
CA HIS A 82 -21.66 1.63 13.18
C HIS A 82 -22.15 3.03 12.75
N PHE A 83 -21.55 3.62 11.70
CA PHE A 83 -22.03 4.90 11.16
C PHE A 83 -23.42 4.73 10.56
N GLN A 84 -24.32 5.67 10.91
CA GLN A 84 -25.65 5.72 10.33
C GLN A 84 -25.60 6.24 8.88
N PRO A 85 -26.63 5.97 8.08
CA PRO A 85 -26.74 6.59 6.75
C PRO A 85 -26.63 8.12 6.83
N LYS A 86 -25.76 8.69 6.02
CA LYS A 86 -25.40 10.12 5.95
C LYS A 86 -24.53 10.66 7.07
N ASP A 87 -24.08 9.82 8.00
CA ASP A 87 -23.06 10.26 8.97
C ASP A 87 -21.81 10.72 8.22
N ASP A 88 -21.24 11.83 8.70
CA ASP A 88 -19.96 12.37 8.24
C ASP A 88 -18.94 12.47 9.40
N LEU A 89 -17.79 13.10 9.14
CA LEU A 89 -16.76 13.27 10.17
C LEU A 89 -17.14 14.29 11.25
N MET A 90 -18.14 15.16 11.00
CA MET A 90 -18.65 16.03 12.05
C MET A 90 -19.47 15.24 13.08
N ASP A 91 -20.29 14.29 12.61
CA ASP A 91 -21.04 13.41 13.50
C ASP A 91 -20.10 12.57 14.40
N ALA A 92 -19.01 12.07 13.83
CA ALA A 92 -17.99 11.37 14.60
C ALA A 92 -17.33 12.28 15.64
N PHE A 93 -17.00 13.51 15.27
CA PHE A 93 -16.43 14.49 16.19
C PHE A 93 -17.39 14.84 17.33
N GLU A 94 -18.67 15.09 17.01
CA GLU A 94 -19.70 15.38 18.03
C GLU A 94 -19.95 14.21 18.99
N ARG A 95 -19.77 12.98 18.51
CA ARG A 95 -19.86 11.77 19.36
C ARG A 95 -18.56 11.43 20.11
N GLU A 96 -17.54 12.28 19.97
CA GLU A 96 -16.19 12.07 20.54
C GLU A 96 -15.59 10.69 20.14
N GLU A 97 -15.86 10.23 18.91
CA GLU A 97 -15.35 8.96 18.42
C GLU A 97 -13.86 9.06 18.07
N PRO A 98 -13.04 8.11 18.52
CA PRO A 98 -11.62 8.09 18.18
C PRO A 98 -11.39 7.59 16.74
N ILE A 99 -11.51 8.48 15.75
CA ILE A 99 -11.29 8.16 14.33
C ILE A 99 -9.83 8.39 13.95
N ASN A 100 -9.15 7.33 13.52
CA ASN A 100 -7.81 7.42 12.94
C ASN A 100 -7.87 7.27 11.43
N VAL A 101 -7.98 8.39 10.73
CA VAL A 101 -8.09 8.46 9.26
C VAL A 101 -6.92 7.77 8.55
N ILE A 102 -5.70 7.90 9.09
CA ILE A 102 -4.50 7.30 8.48
C ILE A 102 -4.54 5.78 8.61
N GLU A 103 -4.86 5.27 9.79
CA GLU A 103 -4.95 3.83 10.03
C GLU A 103 -6.01 3.17 9.14
N LEU A 104 -7.18 3.79 9.02
CA LEU A 104 -8.25 3.32 8.14
C LEU A 104 -7.82 3.35 6.66
N ALA A 105 -7.11 4.40 6.23
CA ALA A 105 -6.60 4.50 4.86
C ALA A 105 -5.51 3.45 4.58
N ASP A 106 -4.65 3.15 5.54
CA ASP A 106 -3.60 2.15 5.39
C ASP A 106 -4.15 0.73 5.44
N ALA A 107 -5.12 0.44 6.31
CA ALA A 107 -5.84 -0.83 6.33
C ALA A 107 -6.51 -1.10 4.97
N ARG A 108 -7.14 -0.09 4.37
CA ARG A 108 -7.76 -0.20 3.05
C ARG A 108 -6.74 -0.35 1.91
N ALA A 109 -5.57 0.28 2.03
CA ALA A 109 -4.48 0.12 1.07
C ALA A 109 -3.89 -1.30 1.14
N MET A 110 -3.77 -1.87 2.35
CA MET A 110 -3.33 -3.25 2.57
C MET A 110 -4.32 -4.27 2.01
N ASP A 111 -5.62 -4.03 2.15
CA ASP A 111 -6.67 -4.92 1.60
C ASP A 111 -6.62 -4.94 0.06
N ARG A 112 -6.32 -3.82 -0.60
CA ARG A 112 -6.07 -3.80 -2.05
C ARG A 112 -4.81 -4.57 -2.47
N GLY A 113 -3.77 -4.59 -1.62
CA GLY A 113 -2.56 -5.40 -1.83
C GLY A 113 -2.83 -6.90 -1.62
N LYS A 114 -3.88 -7.23 -0.89
CA LYS A 114 -4.36 -8.60 -0.64
C LYS A 114 -5.44 -9.05 -1.62
N ARG A 115 -5.55 -8.45 -2.80
CA ARG A 115 -6.36 -9.05 -3.85
C ARG A 115 -5.75 -10.40 -4.15
N VAL A 116 -6.31 -11.43 -3.52
CA VAL A 116 -5.99 -12.82 -3.84
C VAL A 116 -6.43 -13.02 -5.29
N VAL A 117 -5.50 -12.92 -6.20
CA VAL A 117 -5.73 -13.26 -7.59
C VAL A 117 -5.79 -14.78 -7.61
N TYR A 118 -7.00 -15.31 -7.64
CA TYR A 118 -7.20 -16.74 -7.90
C TYR A 118 -6.84 -16.97 -9.37
N SER A 119 -5.70 -17.61 -9.61
CA SER A 119 -5.34 -18.08 -10.93
C SER A 119 -5.78 -19.53 -11.04
N HIS A 120 -6.47 -19.88 -12.11
CA HIS A 120 -6.84 -21.25 -12.38
C HIS A 120 -5.58 -22.04 -12.83
N TYR A 121 -5.49 -23.34 -12.51
CA TYR A 121 -4.34 -24.17 -12.92
C TYR A 121 -4.05 -24.06 -14.43
N GLY A 122 -5.11 -23.93 -15.26
CA GLY A 122 -4.98 -23.72 -16.70
C GLY A 122 -4.20 -22.47 -17.11
N ASP A 123 -4.18 -21.44 -16.26
CA ASP A 123 -3.46 -20.18 -16.53
C ASP A 123 -1.93 -20.35 -16.46
N PHE A 124 -1.47 -21.45 -15.87
CA PHE A 124 -0.06 -21.79 -15.68
C PHE A 124 0.45 -22.87 -16.63
N LYS A 125 -0.46 -23.62 -17.27
CA LYS A 125 -0.13 -24.82 -18.04
C LYS A 125 0.81 -24.56 -19.22
N ASP A 126 0.68 -23.40 -19.85
CA ASP A 126 1.44 -23.03 -21.06
C ASP A 126 2.35 -21.82 -20.81
N LYS A 127 2.60 -21.46 -19.54
CA LYS A 127 3.41 -20.32 -19.18
C LYS A 127 4.88 -20.73 -19.06
N GLU A 128 5.73 -20.20 -19.93
CA GLU A 128 7.17 -20.31 -19.75
C GLU A 128 7.60 -19.44 -18.57
N TYR A 129 8.12 -20.06 -17.54
CA TYR A 129 8.69 -19.35 -16.37
C TYR A 129 10.17 -19.09 -16.65
N PRO A 130 10.68 -17.89 -16.31
CA PRO A 130 12.10 -17.62 -16.39
C PRO A 130 12.86 -18.62 -15.52
N GLN A 131 13.93 -19.18 -16.08
CA GLN A 131 14.77 -20.11 -15.33
C GLN A 131 15.37 -19.41 -14.11
N MET A 132 15.42 -20.14 -13.00
CA MET A 132 16.01 -19.63 -11.76
C MET A 132 17.51 -19.43 -11.94
N VAL A 133 17.97 -18.21 -11.67
CA VAL A 133 19.42 -17.89 -11.73
C VAL A 133 20.00 -18.13 -10.35
N TRP A 134 20.88 -19.10 -10.26
CA TRP A 134 21.56 -19.46 -9.02
C TRP A 134 22.78 -18.58 -8.73
N MET A 135 22.93 -18.17 -7.48
CA MET A 135 24.19 -17.64 -6.94
C MET A 135 25.05 -18.78 -6.39
N ILE A 136 24.41 -19.72 -5.72
CA ILE A 136 24.98 -21.01 -5.29
C ILE A 136 23.98 -22.07 -5.75
N GLU A 137 24.38 -22.96 -6.63
CA GLU A 137 23.47 -23.95 -7.25
C GLU A 137 22.71 -24.75 -6.20
N ASN A 138 21.39 -24.84 -6.38
CA ASN A 138 20.45 -25.55 -5.51
C ASN A 138 20.42 -25.10 -4.04
N LEU A 139 21.10 -24.01 -3.69
CA LEU A 139 21.13 -23.48 -2.33
C LEU A 139 20.64 -22.03 -2.24
N MET A 140 21.10 -21.15 -3.15
CA MET A 140 20.80 -19.74 -3.06
C MET A 140 20.51 -19.14 -4.44
N ALA A 141 19.27 -18.72 -4.68
CA ALA A 141 18.86 -18.11 -5.92
C ALA A 141 19.00 -16.58 -5.89
N ARG A 142 19.29 -15.98 -7.04
CA ARG A 142 19.39 -14.53 -7.20
C ARG A 142 18.00 -13.88 -7.06
N GLY A 143 17.94 -12.76 -6.32
CA GLY A 143 16.69 -12.03 -6.10
C GLY A 143 15.75 -12.64 -5.06
N HIS A 144 16.19 -13.70 -4.36
CA HIS A 144 15.44 -14.33 -3.28
C HIS A 144 16.04 -13.97 -1.91
N LEU A 145 15.18 -13.95 -0.90
CA LEU A 145 15.61 -13.85 0.50
C LEU A 145 15.97 -15.23 1.02
N SER A 146 17.17 -15.35 1.57
CA SER A 146 17.63 -16.57 2.26
C SER A 146 17.83 -16.29 3.74
N MET A 147 17.45 -17.22 4.60
CA MET A 147 17.58 -17.11 6.05
C MET A 147 18.42 -18.25 6.62
N ILE A 148 19.41 -17.91 7.46
CA ILE A 148 20.18 -18.87 8.26
C ILE A 148 19.68 -18.80 9.70
N HIS A 149 19.06 -19.88 10.16
CA HIS A 149 18.49 -20.01 11.50
C HIS A 149 19.27 -21.02 12.34
N GLY A 150 19.32 -20.80 13.67
CA GLY A 150 19.95 -21.70 14.63
C GLY A 150 20.24 -21.03 15.97
N SER A 151 20.54 -21.80 17.01
CA SER A 151 20.80 -21.31 18.36
C SER A 151 22.01 -20.37 18.41
N PRO A 152 22.12 -19.47 19.40
CA PRO A 152 23.31 -18.65 19.64
C PRO A 152 24.57 -19.53 19.79
N GLY A 153 25.74 -19.05 19.30
CA GLY A 153 27.00 -19.75 19.41
C GLY A 153 27.27 -20.87 18.39
N HIS A 154 26.31 -21.24 17.53
CA HIS A 154 26.46 -22.34 16.56
C HIS A 154 27.12 -21.93 15.24
N GLY A 155 27.92 -20.90 15.22
CA GLY A 155 28.77 -20.55 14.08
C GLY A 155 28.07 -19.93 12.88
N LYS A 156 26.80 -19.44 13.02
CA LYS A 156 26.06 -18.81 11.92
C LYS A 156 26.82 -17.65 11.25
N SER A 157 27.42 -16.77 12.05
CA SER A 157 28.19 -15.63 11.55
C SER A 157 29.45 -16.08 10.79
N LEU A 158 30.11 -17.12 11.27
CA LEU A 158 31.26 -17.71 10.58
C LEU A 158 30.83 -18.33 9.24
N LEU A 159 29.74 -19.08 9.23
CA LEU A 159 29.18 -19.65 8.02
C LEU A 159 28.82 -18.56 6.99
N THR A 160 28.19 -17.46 7.43
CA THR A 160 27.82 -16.34 6.54
C THR A 160 29.09 -15.69 5.96
N GLN A 161 30.14 -15.52 6.76
CA GLN A 161 31.43 -14.97 6.29
C GLN A 161 32.08 -15.87 5.24
N ILE A 162 32.13 -17.19 5.48
CA ILE A 162 32.68 -18.16 4.52
C ILE A 162 31.86 -18.14 3.22
N LEU A 163 30.54 -18.14 3.30
CA LEU A 163 29.67 -18.03 2.12
C LEU A 163 29.94 -16.75 1.33
N ALA A 164 30.07 -15.61 2.03
CA ALA A 164 30.37 -14.31 1.41
C ALA A 164 31.73 -14.34 0.68
N LEU A 165 32.76 -14.92 1.29
CA LEU A 165 34.08 -15.07 0.66
C LEU A 165 34.03 -15.99 -0.56
N CYS A 166 33.36 -17.14 -0.47
CA CYS A 166 33.20 -18.06 -1.59
C CYS A 166 32.46 -17.39 -2.75
N LEU A 167 31.35 -16.68 -2.46
CA LEU A 167 30.59 -15.92 -3.47
C LEU A 167 31.43 -14.83 -4.12
N ALA A 168 32.20 -14.07 -3.35
CA ALA A 168 33.04 -13.00 -3.89
C ALA A 168 34.20 -13.53 -4.75
N ALA A 169 34.78 -14.65 -4.37
CA ALA A 169 35.90 -15.27 -5.07
C ALA A 169 35.45 -16.19 -6.24
N GLY A 170 34.21 -16.64 -6.25
CA GLY A 170 33.72 -17.64 -7.21
C GLY A 170 34.23 -19.05 -6.93
N TYR A 171 34.56 -19.35 -5.66
CA TYR A 171 34.97 -20.68 -5.24
C TYR A 171 33.77 -21.48 -4.71
N ASP A 172 33.70 -22.75 -5.06
CA ASP A 172 32.62 -23.62 -4.60
C ASP A 172 32.57 -23.71 -3.07
N PHE A 173 31.34 -23.74 -2.54
CA PHE A 173 31.12 -23.91 -1.12
C PHE A 173 30.81 -25.38 -0.81
N GLY A 174 31.84 -26.11 -0.39
CA GLY A 174 31.73 -27.56 -0.21
C GLY A 174 31.41 -28.25 -1.53
N HIS A 175 30.25 -28.89 -1.61
CA HIS A 175 29.77 -29.55 -2.84
C HIS A 175 28.83 -28.66 -3.65
N TYR A 176 28.55 -27.44 -3.20
CA TYR A 176 27.69 -26.50 -3.91
C TYR A 176 28.51 -25.65 -4.88
N HIS A 177 28.15 -25.72 -6.15
CA HIS A 177 28.81 -24.95 -7.21
C HIS A 177 28.41 -23.48 -7.20
N ILE A 178 29.38 -22.58 -7.38
CA ILE A 178 29.17 -21.14 -7.57
C ILE A 178 29.52 -20.79 -9.04
N PRO A 179 28.50 -20.57 -9.89
CA PRO A 179 28.73 -20.44 -11.34
C PRO A 179 29.61 -19.25 -11.74
N ARG A 180 29.66 -18.22 -10.92
CA ARG A 180 30.50 -17.01 -11.14
C ARG A 180 30.66 -16.19 -9.88
N PRO A 181 31.76 -15.39 -9.77
CA PRO A 181 31.91 -14.43 -8.68
C PRO A 181 30.74 -13.46 -8.57
N GLN A 182 30.36 -13.12 -7.36
CA GLN A 182 29.27 -12.20 -7.05
C GLN A 182 29.80 -10.99 -6.27
N LYS A 183 29.16 -9.82 -6.46
CA LYS A 183 29.44 -8.66 -5.62
C LYS A 183 28.76 -8.87 -4.27
N VAL A 184 29.54 -8.90 -3.19
CA VAL A 184 29.07 -8.99 -1.80
C VAL A 184 29.38 -7.67 -1.11
N LEU A 185 28.43 -7.15 -0.33
CA LEU A 185 28.54 -5.88 0.41
C LEU A 185 28.68 -6.16 1.91
#